data_3c94beb82602f5edefd7eadd2bcece07
#
_entry.id   3c94beb82602f5edefd7eadd2bcece07
#
_cell.length_a   1.000
_cell.length_b   1.000
_cell.length_c   1.000
_cell.angle_alpha   90.00
_cell.angle_beta   90.00
_cell.angle_gamma   90.00
#
_symmetry.space_group_name_H-M   'P 1'
#
loop_
_entity.id
_entity.type
_entity.pdbx_description
1 polymer ?
#
loop_
_entity_poly.entity_id
_entity_poly.type
_entity_poly.pdbx_seq_one_letter_code
_entity_poly.pdbx_strand_id
1 'polypeptide(L)'
;PAVLTFARAKELLIERQSATGDNIISIPSASAGSSPKCLVVRSDETWSLKGIPNAYVMLENDTNTSGNLVEVLNCTLTLEDITFDGNRYYQLKGKYATAIRGDWSDGQKAQIVVKSGTVFRDFGDDAIYAYGSIVTIEDGAVFENIRQGSAVFATGSVQKTDDKSSEVIVNGGTFRNNLYSCLSILGQSKLTVNGGLFENNVVSNTKGGAAILGDSAGAEITVNGGIYRNNALTAETGTMSIGTVLLATNGCKVTVTGGEFYGNTCASAENGNGFACSGTNAADITLKLKAGTNMTNAPFFWNTPSKTACLNIASALPGAMKIAFRSAPAAGTVVAAGADYTLTENDLSNLISLNEGVRFALVNGQIVTAE
;
A
#
# COMPACT_ATOMS: atom_id res chain seq x y z
N PRO A 1 -26.52 -20.54 -3.51
CA PRO A 1 -26.57 -19.81 -2.26
C PRO A 1 -27.26 -18.47 -2.48
N ALA A 2 -28.13 -18.09 -1.54
CA ALA A 2 -28.80 -16.83 -1.61
C ALA A 2 -27.79 -15.71 -1.30
N VAL A 3 -27.62 -14.75 -2.19
CA VAL A 3 -26.95 -13.50 -1.87
C VAL A 3 -27.83 -12.76 -0.86
N LEU A 4 -27.32 -12.51 0.31
CA LEU A 4 -28.00 -11.67 1.26
C LEU A 4 -27.88 -10.21 0.79
N THR A 5 -28.96 -9.66 0.30
CA THR A 5 -29.04 -8.25 -0.08
C THR A 5 -29.86 -7.52 0.98
N PHE A 6 -29.23 -6.62 1.70
CA PHE A 6 -29.89 -5.81 2.70
C PHE A 6 -30.11 -4.40 2.15
N ALA A 7 -31.34 -4.01 1.95
CA ALA A 7 -31.65 -2.66 1.48
C ALA A 7 -31.78 -1.64 2.63
N ARG A 8 -31.92 -2.07 3.88
CA ARG A 8 -32.21 -1.19 5.03
C ARG A 8 -31.69 -1.65 6.39
N ALA A 9 -30.91 -2.72 6.49
CA ALA A 9 -30.34 -3.10 7.79
C ALA A 9 -29.21 -2.11 8.13
N LYS A 10 -29.15 -1.67 9.37
CA LYS A 10 -28.13 -0.72 9.84
C LYS A 10 -26.94 -1.41 10.50
N GLU A 11 -27.15 -2.63 10.95
CA GLU A 11 -26.14 -3.43 11.63
C GLU A 11 -26.38 -4.91 11.35
N LEU A 12 -25.31 -5.63 10.99
CA LEU A 12 -25.27 -7.08 10.99
C LEU A 12 -24.36 -7.52 12.14
N LEU A 13 -24.95 -8.06 13.18
CA LEU A 13 -24.25 -8.60 14.32
C LEU A 13 -24.07 -10.11 14.13
N ILE A 14 -22.84 -10.59 14.15
CA ILE A 14 -22.53 -12.00 14.17
C ILE A 14 -22.40 -12.42 15.64
N GLU A 15 -23.48 -12.96 16.18
CA GLU A 15 -23.51 -13.41 17.57
C GLU A 15 -23.07 -14.86 17.70
N ARG A 16 -22.48 -15.20 18.84
CA ARG A 16 -22.04 -16.54 19.14
C ARG A 16 -23.22 -17.47 19.34
N GLN A 17 -23.38 -18.45 18.47
CA GLN A 17 -24.42 -19.49 18.61
C GLN A 17 -23.97 -20.70 19.47
N SER A 18 -22.67 -20.85 19.72
CA SER A 18 -22.12 -21.96 20.50
C SER A 18 -21.13 -21.47 21.56
N ALA A 19 -21.20 -22.03 22.76
CA ALA A 19 -20.28 -21.69 23.84
C ALA A 19 -18.83 -22.18 23.60
N THR A 20 -18.60 -23.07 22.64
CA THR A 20 -17.33 -23.79 22.44
C THR A 20 -16.81 -23.77 21.01
N GLY A 21 -17.48 -23.12 20.06
CA GLY A 21 -17.09 -23.10 18.63
C GLY A 21 -16.95 -21.71 18.04
N ASP A 22 -16.37 -21.66 16.86
CA ASP A 22 -16.29 -20.44 16.04
C ASP A 22 -17.68 -20.11 15.48
N ASN A 23 -18.00 -18.82 15.37
CA ASN A 23 -19.19 -18.35 14.67
C ASN A 23 -18.78 -17.99 13.26
N ILE A 24 -19.14 -18.82 12.31
CA ILE A 24 -18.67 -18.75 10.92
C ILE A 24 -19.86 -18.43 10.01
N ILE A 25 -19.73 -17.35 9.23
CA ILE A 25 -20.52 -17.18 8.02
C ILE A 25 -19.73 -17.83 6.90
N SER A 26 -20.12 -19.03 6.53
CA SER A 26 -19.52 -19.75 5.41
C SER A 26 -20.08 -19.25 4.10
N ILE A 27 -19.18 -19.04 3.13
CA ILE A 27 -19.55 -18.64 1.78
C ILE A 27 -19.28 -19.81 0.86
N PRO A 28 -20.36 -20.49 0.40
CA PRO A 28 -20.22 -21.60 -0.51
C PRO A 28 -19.70 -21.10 -1.88
N SER A 29 -18.98 -21.98 -2.56
CA SER A 29 -18.51 -21.73 -3.91
C SER A 29 -19.64 -21.45 -4.89
N ALA A 30 -19.34 -20.61 -5.86
CA ALA A 30 -20.21 -20.43 -7.00
C ALA A 30 -20.06 -21.57 -8.00
N SER A 31 -21.14 -21.89 -8.67
CA SER A 31 -21.10 -22.69 -9.90
C SER A 31 -20.22 -22.00 -10.95
N ALA A 32 -19.54 -22.79 -11.77
CA ALA A 32 -18.63 -22.30 -12.79
C ALA A 32 -19.27 -21.17 -13.63
N GLY A 33 -18.61 -20.02 -13.67
CA GLY A 33 -19.03 -18.86 -14.46
C GLY A 33 -19.69 -17.71 -13.69
N SER A 34 -19.95 -17.83 -12.38
CA SER A 34 -20.45 -16.73 -11.56
C SER A 34 -19.43 -16.35 -10.47
N SER A 35 -19.19 -15.06 -10.28
CA SER A 35 -18.42 -14.58 -9.13
C SER A 35 -19.30 -14.69 -7.88
N PRO A 36 -18.94 -15.45 -6.86
CA PRO A 36 -19.73 -15.51 -5.64
C PRO A 36 -19.65 -14.16 -4.92
N LYS A 37 -20.80 -13.67 -4.53
CA LYS A 37 -20.92 -12.53 -3.63
C LYS A 37 -21.69 -13.02 -2.42
N CYS A 38 -21.09 -12.90 -1.27
CA CYS A 38 -21.74 -13.32 -0.03
C CYS A 38 -22.71 -12.26 0.48
N LEU A 39 -22.23 -11.05 0.51
CA LEU A 39 -22.94 -9.92 1.08
C LEU A 39 -22.78 -8.72 0.15
N VAL A 40 -23.90 -8.17 -0.33
CA VAL A 40 -23.90 -6.90 -1.04
C VAL A 40 -24.58 -5.88 -0.16
N VAL A 41 -23.83 -4.88 0.28
CA VAL A 41 -24.38 -3.72 1.00
C VAL A 41 -24.51 -2.56 0.04
N ARG A 42 -25.73 -2.06 -0.08
CA ARG A 42 -26.08 -0.98 -1.00
C ARG A 42 -27.12 -0.10 -0.36
N SER A 43 -26.80 1.11 -0.05
CA SER A 43 -27.73 2.19 0.28
C SER A 43 -26.94 3.46 0.57
N ASP A 44 -27.61 4.57 0.74
CA ASP A 44 -27.08 5.84 1.23
C ASP A 44 -26.89 5.83 2.79
N GLU A 45 -27.07 4.69 3.43
CA GLU A 45 -26.95 4.52 4.88
C GLU A 45 -25.58 3.93 5.30
N THR A 46 -25.29 4.05 6.59
CA THR A 46 -24.12 3.42 7.20
C THR A 46 -24.44 2.00 7.65
N TRP A 47 -23.57 1.05 7.31
CA TRP A 47 -23.66 -0.34 7.70
C TRP A 47 -22.56 -0.67 8.71
N SER A 48 -22.85 -1.52 9.65
CA SER A 48 -21.86 -2.07 10.57
C SER A 48 -21.87 -3.58 10.49
N LEU A 49 -20.68 -4.17 10.34
CA LEU A 49 -20.44 -5.59 10.51
C LEU A 49 -19.54 -5.74 11.73
N LYS A 50 -20.14 -6.17 12.82
CA LYS A 50 -19.47 -6.33 14.10
C LYS A 50 -19.49 -7.78 14.51
N GLY A 51 -18.33 -8.31 14.85
CA GLY A 51 -18.17 -9.63 15.41
C GLY A 51 -18.07 -9.60 16.95
N ILE A 52 -18.02 -10.79 17.47
CA ILE A 52 -17.63 -11.10 18.86
C ILE A 52 -16.34 -11.93 18.78
N PRO A 53 -15.62 -12.18 19.87
CA PRO A 53 -14.46 -13.06 19.84
C PRO A 53 -14.74 -14.36 19.09
N ASN A 54 -13.87 -14.73 18.14
CA ASN A 54 -14.02 -15.87 17.21
C ASN A 54 -15.19 -15.77 16.22
N ALA A 55 -15.59 -14.57 15.78
CA ALA A 55 -16.49 -14.40 14.66
C ALA A 55 -15.69 -14.29 13.35
N TYR A 56 -16.07 -15.08 12.34
CA TYR A 56 -15.38 -15.17 11.06
C TYR A 56 -16.34 -15.07 9.90
N VAL A 57 -15.86 -14.45 8.83
CA VAL A 57 -16.40 -14.63 7.47
C VAL A 57 -15.35 -15.41 6.69
N MET A 58 -15.64 -16.64 6.32
CA MET A 58 -14.66 -17.57 5.77
C MET A 58 -15.11 -18.15 4.43
N LEU A 59 -14.16 -18.31 3.52
CA LEU A 59 -14.35 -19.09 2.30
C LEU A 59 -14.50 -20.55 2.62
N GLU A 60 -15.57 -21.15 2.14
CA GLU A 60 -15.72 -22.61 2.20
C GLU A 60 -14.79 -23.35 1.25
N ASN A 61 -14.63 -24.62 1.57
CA ASN A 61 -13.79 -25.60 0.91
C ASN A 61 -14.21 -25.92 -0.52
N ASP A 62 -14.20 -24.97 -1.45
CA ASP A 62 -14.47 -25.31 -2.83
C ASP A 62 -13.44 -24.79 -3.83
N THR A 63 -13.46 -25.46 -4.97
CA THR A 63 -12.40 -25.46 -5.98
C THR A 63 -12.48 -24.32 -6.98
N ASN A 64 -13.50 -23.48 -6.97
CA ASN A 64 -13.77 -22.55 -8.07
C ASN A 64 -14.09 -21.09 -7.67
N THR A 65 -13.66 -20.61 -6.51
CA THR A 65 -14.01 -19.26 -6.07
C THR A 65 -13.00 -18.21 -6.54
N SER A 66 -13.36 -17.44 -7.53
CA SER A 66 -12.87 -16.08 -7.73
C SER A 66 -14.05 -15.15 -7.45
N GLY A 67 -13.86 -14.13 -6.60
CA GLY A 67 -14.94 -13.19 -6.31
C GLY A 67 -14.71 -12.43 -5.01
N ASN A 68 -15.71 -11.67 -4.61
CA ASN A 68 -15.64 -10.85 -3.40
C ASN A 68 -16.52 -11.45 -2.31
N LEU A 69 -16.06 -11.47 -1.06
CA LEU A 69 -16.91 -11.90 0.06
C LEU A 69 -17.97 -10.85 0.36
N VAL A 70 -17.54 -9.58 0.39
CA VAL A 70 -18.43 -8.43 0.60
C VAL A 70 -18.25 -7.45 -0.54
N GLU A 71 -19.35 -6.95 -1.10
CA GLU A 71 -19.37 -5.85 -2.05
C GLU A 71 -20.08 -4.65 -1.43
N VAL A 72 -19.43 -3.49 -1.46
CA VAL A 72 -19.92 -2.24 -0.87
C VAL A 72 -20.19 -1.24 -1.98
N LEU A 73 -21.44 -0.76 -2.10
CA LEU A 73 -21.87 0.12 -3.16
C LEU A 73 -22.61 1.32 -2.57
N ASN A 74 -22.16 2.54 -2.87
CA ASN A 74 -22.75 3.82 -2.46
C ASN A 74 -23.21 3.89 -0.97
N CYS A 75 -22.46 3.24 -0.07
CA CYS A 75 -22.78 3.24 1.36
C CYS A 75 -21.50 3.22 2.19
N THR A 76 -21.64 3.35 3.50
CA THR A 76 -20.56 3.18 4.45
C THR A 76 -20.67 1.81 5.13
N LEU A 77 -19.62 1.00 5.04
CA LEU A 77 -19.45 -0.23 5.81
C LEU A 77 -18.41 -0.03 6.89
N THR A 78 -18.79 -0.22 8.14
CA THR A 78 -17.89 -0.24 9.28
C THR A 78 -17.68 -1.68 9.74
N LEU A 79 -16.41 -2.05 9.94
CA LEU A 79 -15.97 -3.37 10.40
C LEU A 79 -15.32 -3.23 11.77
N GLU A 80 -15.71 -4.10 12.71
CA GLU A 80 -15.17 -4.11 14.08
C GLU A 80 -15.20 -5.54 14.64
N ASP A 81 -14.12 -5.97 15.30
CA ASP A 81 -14.02 -7.26 16.00
C ASP A 81 -14.37 -8.49 15.16
N ILE A 82 -14.05 -8.48 13.86
CA ILE A 82 -14.38 -9.55 12.93
C ILE A 82 -13.17 -10.04 12.14
N THR A 83 -13.09 -11.34 11.90
CA THR A 83 -12.05 -11.94 11.06
C THR A 83 -12.62 -12.34 9.71
N PHE A 84 -11.98 -11.86 8.65
CA PHE A 84 -12.14 -12.34 7.28
C PHE A 84 -11.01 -13.32 7.00
N ASP A 85 -11.36 -14.57 6.71
CA ASP A 85 -10.40 -15.66 6.49
C ASP A 85 -10.53 -16.19 5.06
N GLY A 86 -9.48 -15.98 4.27
CA GLY A 86 -9.41 -16.45 2.89
C GLY A 86 -9.13 -17.92 2.75
N ASN A 87 -8.97 -18.65 3.86
CA ASN A 87 -8.68 -20.08 3.92
C ASN A 87 -7.42 -20.50 3.15
N ARG A 88 -6.27 -20.44 3.80
CA ARG A 88 -4.94 -20.70 3.23
C ARG A 88 -4.84 -21.93 2.34
N TYR A 89 -5.59 -22.98 2.61
CA TYR A 89 -5.54 -24.23 1.84
C TYR A 89 -5.97 -24.01 0.38
N TYR A 90 -6.96 -23.16 0.13
CA TYR A 90 -7.46 -22.87 -1.22
C TYR A 90 -6.56 -21.92 -1.97
N GLN A 91 -5.95 -20.99 -1.27
CA GLN A 91 -5.01 -20.05 -1.84
C GLN A 91 -3.80 -20.78 -2.47
N LEU A 92 -3.38 -21.88 -1.87
CA LEU A 92 -2.31 -22.73 -2.41
C LEU A 92 -2.67 -23.43 -3.72
N LYS A 93 -3.94 -23.50 -4.07
CA LYS A 93 -4.45 -24.10 -5.33
C LYS A 93 -4.72 -23.08 -6.43
N GLY A 94 -4.24 -21.85 -6.29
CA GLY A 94 -4.41 -20.80 -7.30
C GLY A 94 -5.83 -20.23 -7.35
N LYS A 95 -6.56 -20.26 -6.24
CA LYS A 95 -7.89 -19.68 -6.10
C LYS A 95 -7.78 -18.35 -5.39
N TYR A 96 -8.23 -17.30 -6.03
CA TYR A 96 -8.06 -15.94 -5.58
C TYR A 96 -9.40 -15.33 -5.28
N ALA A 97 -9.59 -14.88 -4.05
CA ALA A 97 -10.76 -14.13 -3.63
C ALA A 97 -10.34 -12.88 -2.88
N THR A 98 -11.06 -11.82 -3.14
CA THR A 98 -10.98 -10.55 -2.41
C THR A 98 -11.94 -10.60 -1.23
N ALA A 99 -11.54 -10.12 -0.05
CA ALA A 99 -12.46 -10.07 1.07
C ALA A 99 -13.53 -9.00 0.83
N ILE A 100 -13.13 -7.76 0.61
CA ILE A 100 -14.06 -6.65 0.44
C ILE A 100 -13.75 -5.90 -0.85
N ARG A 101 -14.79 -5.68 -1.66
CA ARG A 101 -14.74 -4.82 -2.82
C ARG A 101 -15.62 -3.60 -2.59
N GLY A 102 -15.04 -2.41 -2.61
CA GLY A 102 -15.74 -1.14 -2.64
C GLY A 102 -15.75 -0.58 -4.05
N ASP A 103 -16.93 -0.28 -4.57
CA ASP A 103 -17.08 0.30 -5.90
C ASP A 103 -17.81 1.65 -5.83
N TRP A 104 -17.42 2.53 -6.73
CA TRP A 104 -18.20 3.70 -7.06
C TRP A 104 -19.53 3.28 -7.75
N SER A 105 -20.64 3.76 -7.24
CA SER A 105 -21.97 3.48 -7.80
C SER A 105 -22.89 4.69 -7.63
N ASP A 106 -23.73 4.92 -8.60
CA ASP A 106 -24.78 5.94 -8.56
C ASP A 106 -24.29 7.35 -8.18
N GLY A 107 -23.09 7.73 -8.64
CA GLY A 107 -22.51 9.04 -8.36
C GLY A 107 -21.84 9.15 -6.99
N GLN A 108 -21.73 8.07 -6.22
CA GLN A 108 -21.19 8.07 -4.86
C GLN A 108 -20.05 7.06 -4.68
N LYS A 109 -19.16 7.39 -3.77
CA LYS A 109 -18.05 6.51 -3.34
C LYS A 109 -18.54 5.61 -2.21
N ALA A 110 -18.25 4.31 -2.33
CA ALA A 110 -18.35 3.44 -1.17
C ALA A 110 -17.32 3.87 -0.11
N GLN A 111 -17.68 3.71 1.16
CA GLN A 111 -16.79 3.98 2.28
C GLN A 111 -16.60 2.70 3.09
N ILE A 112 -15.36 2.34 3.39
CA ILE A 112 -15.00 1.17 4.18
C ILE A 112 -14.19 1.65 5.36
N VAL A 113 -14.69 1.42 6.58
CA VAL A 113 -14.00 1.79 7.82
C VAL A 113 -13.61 0.52 8.57
N VAL A 114 -12.32 0.28 8.69
CA VAL A 114 -11.75 -0.90 9.36
C VAL A 114 -11.26 -0.49 10.74
N LYS A 115 -11.95 -0.95 11.76
CA LYS A 115 -11.65 -0.64 13.16
C LYS A 115 -10.88 -1.76 13.85
N SER A 116 -10.52 -1.50 15.10
CA SER A 116 -9.83 -2.42 15.99
C SER A 116 -10.50 -3.80 16.05
N GLY A 117 -9.70 -4.85 16.22
CA GLY A 117 -10.16 -6.23 16.27
C GLY A 117 -10.54 -6.84 14.92
N THR A 118 -10.57 -6.05 13.85
CA THR A 118 -10.79 -6.59 12.50
C THR A 118 -9.51 -7.20 11.95
N VAL A 119 -9.60 -8.44 11.47
CA VAL A 119 -8.47 -9.20 10.93
C VAL A 119 -8.81 -9.65 9.51
N PHE A 120 -7.91 -9.38 8.56
CA PHE A 120 -7.91 -9.97 7.22
C PHE A 120 -6.72 -10.90 7.11
N ARG A 121 -6.96 -12.18 6.82
CA ARG A 121 -5.87 -13.15 6.74
C ARG A 121 -6.05 -14.17 5.63
N ASP A 122 -4.91 -14.68 5.17
CA ASP A 122 -4.83 -15.83 4.28
C ASP A 122 -5.57 -15.66 2.94
N PHE A 123 -5.67 -14.43 2.41
CA PHE A 123 -6.23 -14.16 1.08
C PHE A 123 -5.19 -14.37 -0.02
N GLY A 124 -5.64 -14.88 -1.17
CA GLY A 124 -4.81 -15.05 -2.36
C GLY A 124 -4.87 -13.86 -3.31
N ASP A 125 -5.89 -13.05 -3.19
CA ASP A 125 -6.06 -11.77 -3.87
C ASP A 125 -6.07 -10.64 -2.85
N ASP A 126 -6.55 -9.46 -3.21
CA ASP A 126 -6.60 -8.30 -2.32
C ASP A 126 -7.49 -8.55 -1.10
N ALA A 127 -7.07 -8.11 0.08
CA ALA A 127 -8.00 -8.11 1.21
C ALA A 127 -9.07 -7.04 0.99
N ILE A 128 -8.69 -5.84 0.54
CA ILE A 128 -9.64 -4.80 0.14
C ILE A 128 -9.27 -4.31 -1.26
N TYR A 129 -10.21 -4.41 -2.18
CA TYR A 129 -10.15 -3.81 -3.52
C TYR A 129 -11.02 -2.56 -3.55
N ALA A 130 -10.43 -1.40 -3.71
CA ALA A 130 -11.11 -0.11 -3.75
C ALA A 130 -11.10 0.47 -5.16
N TYR A 131 -12.26 0.63 -5.77
CA TYR A 131 -12.45 1.30 -7.05
C TYR A 131 -13.39 2.50 -6.89
N GLY A 132 -12.86 3.70 -6.92
CA GLY A 132 -13.64 4.90 -6.63
C GLY A 132 -14.24 4.88 -5.21
N SER A 133 -13.49 4.44 -4.22
CA SER A 133 -13.94 4.22 -2.85
C SER A 133 -13.03 4.91 -1.84
N ILE A 134 -13.52 5.10 -0.64
CA ILE A 134 -12.75 5.61 0.50
C ILE A 134 -12.54 4.47 1.49
N VAL A 135 -11.28 4.20 1.84
CA VAL A 135 -10.91 3.17 2.83
C VAL A 135 -10.18 3.85 3.98
N THR A 136 -10.70 3.68 5.20
CA THR A 136 -10.05 4.17 6.42
C THR A 136 -9.67 2.99 7.29
N ILE A 137 -8.40 2.91 7.68
CA ILE A 137 -7.86 1.85 8.54
C ILE A 137 -7.43 2.48 9.86
N GLU A 138 -8.04 2.01 10.93
CA GLU A 138 -7.78 2.48 12.29
C GLU A 138 -6.81 1.56 13.03
N ASP A 139 -6.33 2.02 14.16
CA ASP A 139 -5.45 1.21 15.01
C ASP A 139 -6.13 -0.07 15.49
N GLY A 140 -5.34 -1.14 15.65
CA GLY A 140 -5.82 -2.46 16.06
C GLY A 140 -6.42 -3.31 14.94
N ALA A 141 -6.52 -2.81 13.70
CA ALA A 141 -6.80 -3.64 12.51
C ALA A 141 -5.57 -4.45 12.10
N VAL A 142 -5.75 -5.65 11.55
CA VAL A 142 -4.65 -6.55 11.16
C VAL A 142 -4.86 -7.07 9.74
N PHE A 143 -3.81 -7.01 8.91
CA PHE A 143 -3.74 -7.57 7.57
C PHE A 143 -2.53 -8.50 7.49
N GLU A 144 -2.77 -9.80 7.34
CA GLU A 144 -1.68 -10.78 7.40
C GLU A 144 -1.81 -11.90 6.38
N ASN A 145 -0.66 -12.38 5.90
CA ASN A 145 -0.57 -13.52 4.99
C ASN A 145 -1.32 -13.34 3.65
N ILE A 146 -1.45 -12.12 3.16
CA ILE A 146 -2.00 -11.84 1.83
C ILE A 146 -0.93 -12.19 0.80
N ARG A 147 -1.27 -12.98 -0.26
CA ARG A 147 -0.25 -13.70 -1.03
C ARG A 147 0.05 -13.16 -2.42
N GLN A 148 -0.96 -12.85 -3.21
CA GLN A 148 -0.77 -12.41 -4.61
C GLN A 148 -1.40 -11.05 -4.89
N GLY A 149 -2.29 -10.59 -4.01
CA GLY A 149 -2.84 -9.26 -3.98
C GLY A 149 -2.29 -8.43 -2.83
N SER A 150 -2.78 -7.24 -2.69
CA SER A 150 -2.41 -6.28 -1.65
C SER A 150 -3.33 -6.40 -0.42
N ALA A 151 -2.86 -5.94 0.74
CA ALA A 151 -3.78 -5.73 1.86
C ALA A 151 -4.86 -4.69 1.47
N VAL A 152 -4.45 -3.62 0.76
CA VAL A 152 -5.38 -2.70 0.11
C VAL A 152 -4.86 -2.38 -1.29
N PHE A 153 -5.66 -2.71 -2.30
CA PHE A 153 -5.45 -2.29 -3.67
C PHE A 153 -6.44 -1.17 -4.01
N ALA A 154 -5.93 0.02 -4.26
CA ALA A 154 -6.75 1.18 -4.58
C ALA A 154 -6.47 1.64 -6.01
N THR A 155 -7.51 1.74 -6.78
CA THR A 155 -7.47 2.25 -8.15
C THR A 155 -8.67 3.13 -8.44
N GLY A 156 -8.63 3.83 -9.54
CA GLY A 156 -9.70 4.71 -9.97
C GLY A 156 -9.59 4.96 -11.46
N SER A 157 -10.53 5.71 -12.03
CA SER A 157 -10.48 6.08 -13.43
C SER A 157 -9.22 6.88 -13.72
N VAL A 158 -8.56 6.58 -14.82
CA VAL A 158 -7.46 7.40 -15.34
C VAL A 158 -7.95 8.70 -15.97
N GLN A 159 -9.26 8.85 -16.17
CA GLN A 159 -9.89 10.04 -16.72
C GLN A 159 -10.22 11.01 -15.59
N LYS A 160 -9.70 12.21 -15.66
CA LYS A 160 -9.91 13.27 -14.65
C LYS A 160 -11.37 13.79 -14.57
N THR A 161 -12.25 13.32 -15.44
CA THR A 161 -13.62 13.86 -15.61
C THR A 161 -14.66 13.16 -14.76
N ASP A 162 -14.35 11.99 -14.23
CA ASP A 162 -15.23 11.26 -13.32
C ASP A 162 -14.56 11.12 -11.94
N ASP A 163 -15.27 11.42 -10.88
CA ASP A 163 -14.78 11.34 -9.50
C ASP A 163 -14.66 9.88 -9.00
N LYS A 164 -14.11 9.01 -9.84
CA LYS A 164 -13.85 7.59 -9.52
C LYS A 164 -12.47 7.35 -8.94
N SER A 165 -11.87 8.34 -8.34
CA SER A 165 -10.61 8.20 -7.60
C SER A 165 -10.86 7.50 -6.27
N SER A 166 -9.97 6.59 -5.88
CA SER A 166 -10.00 6.02 -4.53
C SER A 166 -9.15 6.84 -3.56
N GLU A 167 -9.52 6.78 -2.29
CA GLU A 167 -8.75 7.38 -1.20
C GLU A 167 -8.52 6.34 -0.11
N VAL A 168 -7.28 6.19 0.34
CA VAL A 168 -6.90 5.29 1.42
C VAL A 168 -6.26 6.09 2.54
N ILE A 169 -6.79 5.97 3.75
CA ILE A 169 -6.29 6.63 4.95
C ILE A 169 -5.91 5.55 5.96
N VAL A 170 -4.64 5.50 6.32
CA VAL A 170 -4.11 4.56 7.31
C VAL A 170 -3.73 5.35 8.56
N ASN A 171 -4.59 5.32 9.57
CA ASN A 171 -4.34 5.95 10.86
C ASN A 171 -3.54 5.05 11.80
N GLY A 172 -3.61 3.73 11.59
CA GLY A 172 -2.93 2.71 12.39
C GLY A 172 -3.01 1.33 11.74
N GLY A 173 -3.06 0.28 12.57
CA GLY A 173 -3.15 -1.10 12.12
C GLY A 173 -1.80 -1.78 11.87
N THR A 174 -1.84 -3.09 11.68
CA THR A 174 -0.68 -3.94 11.47
C THR A 174 -0.78 -4.67 10.14
N PHE A 175 0.24 -4.53 9.31
CA PHE A 175 0.41 -5.19 8.01
C PHE A 175 1.63 -6.10 8.09
N ARG A 176 1.41 -7.42 8.18
CA ARG A 176 2.52 -8.35 8.44
C ARG A 176 2.46 -9.62 7.62
N ASN A 177 3.63 -10.16 7.31
CA ASN A 177 3.79 -11.44 6.61
C ASN A 177 3.08 -11.50 5.24
N ASN A 178 2.82 -10.36 4.62
CA ASN A 178 2.23 -10.29 3.29
C ASN A 178 3.28 -10.58 2.23
N LEU A 179 2.88 -11.22 1.15
CA LEU A 179 3.78 -11.64 0.07
C LEU A 179 3.66 -10.77 -1.20
N TYR A 180 2.97 -9.66 -1.07
CA TYR A 180 2.81 -8.62 -2.08
C TYR A 180 2.87 -7.24 -1.39
N SER A 181 2.78 -6.15 -2.15
CA SER A 181 2.73 -4.80 -1.57
C SER A 181 1.54 -4.66 -0.63
N CYS A 182 1.75 -4.20 0.60
CA CYS A 182 0.64 -4.01 1.52
C CYS A 182 -0.38 -3.01 0.99
N LEU A 183 0.09 -1.88 0.45
CA LEU A 183 -0.75 -0.82 -0.10
C LEU A 183 -0.33 -0.58 -1.56
N SER A 184 -1.21 -0.85 -2.50
CA SER A 184 -1.00 -0.58 -3.93
C SER A 184 -1.94 0.52 -4.40
N ILE A 185 -1.37 1.61 -4.93
CA ILE A 185 -2.10 2.83 -5.29
C ILE A 185 -1.91 3.13 -6.76
N LEU A 186 -2.98 3.07 -7.51
CA LEU A 186 -3.00 3.22 -8.97
C LEU A 186 -4.03 4.25 -9.44
N GLY A 187 -3.97 4.60 -10.71
CA GLY A 187 -4.92 5.54 -11.33
C GLY A 187 -4.82 6.94 -10.71
N GLN A 188 -5.95 7.55 -10.41
CA GLN A 188 -6.06 8.88 -9.78
C GLN A 188 -6.22 8.77 -8.24
N SER A 189 -5.75 7.66 -7.64
CA SER A 189 -6.01 7.38 -6.24
C SER A 189 -5.02 8.06 -5.31
N LYS A 190 -5.43 8.23 -4.05
CA LYS A 190 -4.64 8.86 -3.01
C LYS A 190 -4.44 7.94 -1.81
N LEU A 191 -3.27 8.03 -1.21
CA LEU A 191 -2.92 7.37 0.04
C LEU A 191 -2.38 8.38 1.04
N THR A 192 -2.89 8.31 2.27
CA THR A 192 -2.31 9.00 3.42
C THR A 192 -2.02 7.99 4.52
N VAL A 193 -0.75 7.86 4.90
CA VAL A 193 -0.32 7.01 6.02
C VAL A 193 0.07 7.90 7.18
N ASN A 194 -0.76 7.93 8.21
CA ASN A 194 -0.52 8.68 9.45
C ASN A 194 0.17 7.83 10.51
N GLY A 195 0.02 6.50 10.44
CA GLY A 195 0.56 5.55 11.40
C GLY A 195 0.53 4.11 10.86
N GLY A 196 0.65 3.15 11.77
CA GLY A 196 0.60 1.73 11.45
C GLY A 196 1.97 1.05 11.47
N LEU A 197 1.94 -0.28 11.56
CA LEU A 197 3.10 -1.14 11.59
C LEU A 197 3.13 -2.01 10.33
N PHE A 198 4.19 -1.86 9.54
CA PHE A 198 4.47 -2.64 8.33
C PHE A 198 5.69 -3.51 8.60
N GLU A 199 5.48 -4.80 8.89
CA GLU A 199 6.58 -5.65 9.31
C GLU A 199 6.60 -7.03 8.66
N ASN A 200 7.79 -7.55 8.40
CA ASN A 200 8.00 -8.90 7.89
C ASN A 200 7.26 -9.18 6.57
N ASN A 201 6.94 -8.15 5.78
CA ASN A 201 6.34 -8.33 4.47
C ASN A 201 7.42 -8.67 3.46
N VAL A 202 7.16 -9.67 2.62
CA VAL A 202 8.14 -10.20 1.69
C VAL A 202 7.60 -10.19 0.27
N VAL A 203 8.22 -9.40 -0.60
CA VAL A 203 7.89 -9.41 -2.03
C VAL A 203 8.92 -10.21 -2.79
N SER A 204 8.47 -11.29 -3.44
CA SER A 204 9.32 -12.20 -4.22
C SER A 204 9.11 -12.07 -5.74
N ASN A 205 8.17 -11.27 -6.16
CA ASN A 205 7.89 -11.04 -7.58
C ASN A 205 8.71 -9.83 -8.10
N THR A 206 8.56 -9.52 -9.37
CA THR A 206 9.30 -8.44 -10.05
C THR A 206 8.82 -7.03 -9.69
N LYS A 207 7.86 -6.88 -8.75
CA LYS A 207 7.35 -5.59 -8.31
C LYS A 207 7.95 -5.24 -6.95
N GLY A 208 8.42 -4.02 -6.76
CA GLY A 208 8.95 -3.52 -5.50
C GLY A 208 7.88 -2.98 -4.55
N GLY A 209 8.30 -2.33 -3.48
CA GLY A 209 7.42 -1.68 -2.52
C GLY A 209 6.68 -2.67 -1.62
N ALA A 210 7.38 -3.42 -0.77
CA ALA A 210 6.72 -4.38 0.11
C ALA A 210 5.69 -3.73 1.05
N ALA A 211 5.91 -2.50 1.47
CA ALA A 211 4.90 -1.75 2.21
C ALA A 211 3.99 -0.96 1.26
N ILE A 212 4.55 -0.17 0.33
CA ILE A 212 3.77 0.75 -0.50
C ILE A 212 4.25 0.69 -1.96
N LEU A 213 3.33 0.50 -2.89
CA LEU A 213 3.53 0.63 -4.33
C LEU A 213 2.64 1.78 -4.87
N GLY A 214 3.26 2.78 -5.46
CA GLY A 214 2.58 3.82 -6.22
C GLY A 214 2.87 3.68 -7.72
N ASP A 215 1.85 3.49 -8.53
CA ASP A 215 2.01 3.23 -9.96
C ASP A 215 0.96 3.96 -10.79
N SER A 216 1.20 5.16 -11.14
CA SER A 216 0.48 5.97 -12.15
C SER A 216 0.75 7.47 -11.94
N ALA A 217 0.69 8.26 -12.99
CA ALA A 217 0.89 9.71 -12.95
C ALA A 217 -0.16 10.47 -12.11
N GLY A 218 -1.30 9.86 -11.84
CA GLY A 218 -2.35 10.44 -10.99
C GLY A 218 -2.33 9.97 -9.54
N ALA A 219 -1.51 8.96 -9.22
CA ALA A 219 -1.39 8.46 -7.87
C ALA A 219 -0.61 9.45 -6.99
N GLU A 220 -1.17 9.74 -5.82
CA GLU A 220 -0.56 10.64 -4.82
C GLU A 220 -0.44 9.90 -3.48
N ILE A 221 0.74 9.87 -2.90
CA ILE A 221 1.05 9.19 -1.65
C ILE A 221 1.64 10.18 -0.65
N THR A 222 1.08 10.21 0.55
CA THR A 222 1.62 10.99 1.67
C THR A 222 1.93 10.06 2.83
N VAL A 223 3.19 10.03 3.27
CA VAL A 223 3.65 9.26 4.42
C VAL A 223 3.99 10.22 5.55
N ASN A 224 3.10 10.33 6.53
CA ASN A 224 3.25 11.20 7.70
C ASN A 224 3.88 10.49 8.90
N GLY A 225 3.83 9.16 8.91
CA GLY A 225 4.28 8.33 10.02
C GLY A 225 4.29 6.85 9.68
N GLY A 226 4.23 6.01 10.71
CA GLY A 226 4.29 4.56 10.61
C GLY A 226 5.67 3.98 10.89
N ILE A 227 5.68 2.70 11.21
CA ILE A 227 6.88 1.91 11.45
C ILE A 227 7.02 0.88 10.34
N TYR A 228 8.13 0.91 9.63
CA TYR A 228 8.44 0.04 8.50
C TYR A 228 9.69 -0.76 8.84
N ARG A 229 9.49 -2.03 9.23
CA ARG A 229 10.61 -2.84 9.71
C ARG A 229 10.63 -4.26 9.17
N ASN A 230 11.83 -4.80 8.97
CA ASN A 230 12.05 -6.18 8.59
C ASN A 230 11.28 -6.61 7.31
N ASN A 231 10.95 -5.67 6.45
CA ASN A 231 10.37 -5.99 5.16
C ASN A 231 11.47 -6.41 4.18
N ALA A 232 11.17 -7.27 3.23
CA ALA A 232 12.15 -7.81 2.31
C ALA A 232 11.68 -7.82 0.86
N LEU A 233 12.60 -7.50 -0.04
CA LEU A 233 12.54 -7.81 -1.46
C LEU A 233 13.50 -8.96 -1.74
N THR A 234 12.95 -10.11 -2.13
CA THR A 234 13.75 -11.31 -2.38
C THR A 234 13.95 -11.63 -3.86
N ALA A 235 13.30 -10.90 -4.76
CA ALA A 235 13.51 -11.06 -6.20
C ALA A 235 14.91 -10.56 -6.59
N GLU A 236 15.73 -11.44 -7.14
CA GLU A 236 17.10 -11.12 -7.57
C GLU A 236 17.15 -10.41 -8.93
N THR A 237 16.12 -10.58 -9.76
CA THR A 237 16.09 -10.08 -11.13
C THR A 237 14.78 -9.39 -11.45
N GLY A 238 14.87 -8.23 -12.05
CA GLY A 238 13.71 -7.47 -12.52
C GLY A 238 13.96 -5.97 -12.44
N THR A 239 13.44 -5.24 -13.41
CA THR A 239 13.59 -3.78 -13.47
C THR A 239 12.84 -3.05 -12.35
N MET A 240 11.93 -3.73 -11.67
CA MET A 240 11.08 -3.18 -10.62
C MET A 240 11.30 -3.84 -9.24
N SER A 241 12.33 -4.69 -9.08
CA SER A 241 12.70 -5.26 -7.77
C SER A 241 13.54 -4.26 -6.98
N ILE A 242 12.95 -3.13 -6.62
CA ILE A 242 13.59 -1.98 -5.97
C ILE A 242 12.66 -1.33 -4.95
N GLY A 243 13.23 -0.63 -3.97
CA GLY A 243 12.46 0.10 -2.98
C GLY A 243 11.64 -0.82 -2.05
N THR A 244 12.31 -1.43 -1.08
CA THR A 244 11.64 -2.39 -0.17
C THR A 244 10.50 -1.76 0.61
N VAL A 245 10.64 -0.54 1.08
CA VAL A 245 9.55 0.16 1.80
C VAL A 245 8.55 0.72 0.80
N LEU A 246 9.03 1.52 -0.15
CA LEU A 246 8.17 2.21 -1.11
C LEU A 246 8.80 2.20 -2.50
N LEU A 247 8.00 1.83 -3.48
CA LEU A 247 8.29 2.03 -4.89
C LEU A 247 7.31 3.04 -5.49
N ALA A 248 7.86 4.12 -6.06
CA ALA A 248 7.11 5.07 -6.87
C ALA A 248 7.50 4.91 -8.35
N THR A 249 6.51 4.74 -9.21
CA THR A 249 6.73 4.53 -10.65
C THR A 249 5.69 5.26 -11.50
N ASN A 250 5.98 5.41 -12.80
CA ASN A 250 5.08 5.97 -13.81
C ASN A 250 4.49 7.34 -13.47
N GLY A 251 5.28 8.23 -12.85
CA GLY A 251 4.85 9.59 -12.52
C GLY A 251 4.04 9.72 -11.23
N CYS A 252 4.01 8.68 -10.40
CA CYS A 252 3.43 8.76 -9.06
C CYS A 252 4.12 9.85 -8.23
N LYS A 253 3.35 10.60 -7.46
CA LYS A 253 3.85 11.64 -6.56
C LYS A 253 3.84 11.13 -5.12
N VAL A 254 4.98 11.24 -4.45
CA VAL A 254 5.14 10.83 -3.06
C VAL A 254 5.63 11.99 -2.22
N THR A 255 5.03 12.19 -1.05
CA THR A 255 5.52 13.11 -0.03
C THR A 255 5.77 12.34 1.26
N VAL A 256 6.97 12.44 1.81
CA VAL A 256 7.34 11.83 3.09
C VAL A 256 7.61 12.92 4.10
N THR A 257 6.88 12.91 5.21
CA THR A 257 7.04 13.89 6.30
C THR A 257 7.54 13.24 7.60
N GLY A 258 7.48 11.91 7.70
CA GLY A 258 7.91 11.18 8.89
C GLY A 258 7.87 9.67 8.70
N GLY A 259 8.11 8.94 9.79
CA GLY A 259 8.13 7.47 9.84
C GLY A 259 9.43 6.94 10.42
N GLU A 260 9.40 5.66 10.79
CA GLU A 260 10.57 4.92 11.29
C GLU A 260 10.88 3.75 10.34
N PHE A 261 12.14 3.66 9.89
CA PHE A 261 12.56 2.72 8.85
C PHE A 261 13.80 1.96 9.31
N TYR A 262 13.66 0.65 9.58
CA TYR A 262 14.81 -0.15 10.00
C TYR A 262 14.66 -1.65 9.69
N GLY A 263 15.80 -2.35 9.54
CA GLY A 263 15.83 -3.79 9.29
C GLY A 263 15.26 -4.23 7.94
N ASN A 264 14.89 -3.30 7.05
CA ASN A 264 14.39 -3.65 5.73
C ASN A 264 15.56 -4.11 4.83
N THR A 265 15.32 -5.12 3.99
CA THR A 265 16.36 -5.76 3.17
C THR A 265 15.95 -5.88 1.71
N CYS A 266 16.92 -5.84 0.82
CA CYS A 266 16.77 -6.13 -0.59
C CYS A 266 17.77 -7.21 -1.01
N ALA A 267 17.39 -8.14 -1.86
CA ALA A 267 18.26 -9.22 -2.34
C ALA A 267 19.51 -8.68 -3.04
N SER A 268 19.41 -7.57 -3.74
CA SER A 268 20.54 -6.82 -4.24
C SER A 268 20.79 -5.62 -3.33
N ALA A 269 21.94 -5.55 -2.70
CA ALA A 269 22.34 -4.43 -1.84
C ALA A 269 22.32 -3.08 -2.59
N GLU A 270 22.44 -3.13 -3.91
CA GLU A 270 22.42 -1.98 -4.81
C GLU A 270 21.00 -1.47 -5.09
N ASN A 271 19.94 -2.25 -4.79
CA ASN A 271 18.55 -1.96 -5.16
C ASN A 271 17.74 -1.23 -4.08
N GLY A 272 18.39 -0.75 -3.03
CA GLY A 272 17.77 0.14 -2.04
C GLY A 272 16.77 -0.52 -1.09
N ASN A 273 17.11 -0.52 0.20
CA ASN A 273 16.27 -1.07 1.27
C ASN A 273 15.14 -0.13 1.71
N GLY A 274 15.01 1.04 1.10
CA GLY A 274 14.07 2.09 1.49
C GLY A 274 13.11 2.46 0.37
N PHE A 275 13.31 3.64 -0.18
CA PHE A 275 12.47 4.25 -1.20
C PHE A 275 13.10 4.12 -2.59
N ALA A 276 12.30 3.93 -3.61
CA ALA A 276 12.79 3.92 -4.98
C ALA A 276 11.89 4.68 -5.95
N CYS A 277 12.52 5.32 -6.92
CA CYS A 277 11.89 5.84 -8.13
C CYS A 277 12.23 4.97 -9.32
N SER A 278 11.25 4.70 -10.16
CA SER A 278 11.43 3.97 -11.42
C SER A 278 10.44 4.43 -12.49
N GLY A 279 10.75 4.12 -13.73
CA GLY A 279 9.83 4.33 -14.87
C GLY A 279 10.27 5.42 -15.82
N THR A 280 9.64 5.44 -17.00
CA THR A 280 9.92 6.38 -18.09
C THR A 280 9.38 7.78 -17.81
N ASN A 281 8.31 7.89 -17.06
CA ASN A 281 7.78 9.14 -16.52
C ASN A 281 8.32 9.28 -15.10
N ALA A 282 9.10 10.30 -14.84
CA ALA A 282 9.72 10.53 -13.54
C ALA A 282 8.66 10.53 -12.45
N ALA A 283 8.75 9.56 -11.54
CA ALA A 283 8.04 9.61 -10.28
C ALA A 283 8.75 10.64 -9.39
N ASP A 284 8.00 11.40 -8.62
CA ASP A 284 8.54 12.43 -7.74
C ASP A 284 8.41 11.99 -6.28
N ILE A 285 9.52 11.92 -5.58
CA ILE A 285 9.51 11.76 -4.11
C ILE A 285 9.93 13.08 -3.48
N THR A 286 9.04 13.67 -2.70
CA THR A 286 9.29 14.90 -1.95
C THR A 286 9.53 14.57 -0.47
N LEU A 287 10.66 14.99 0.05
CA LEU A 287 11.01 14.88 1.46
C LEU A 287 10.74 16.20 2.17
N LYS A 288 9.73 16.23 3.02
CA LYS A 288 9.38 17.33 3.92
C LYS A 288 9.51 16.85 5.36
N LEU A 289 10.71 16.41 5.71
CA LEU A 289 10.96 15.68 6.94
C LEU A 289 10.86 16.58 8.18
N LYS A 290 10.24 16.04 9.22
CA LYS A 290 10.22 16.64 10.54
C LYS A 290 11.61 16.53 11.18
N ALA A 291 11.97 17.44 12.06
CA ALA A 291 13.21 17.37 12.83
C ALA A 291 13.26 16.02 13.59
N GLY A 292 14.41 15.37 13.56
CA GLY A 292 14.63 14.06 14.18
C GLY A 292 14.22 12.84 13.35
N THR A 293 13.63 13.02 12.17
CA THR A 293 13.40 11.88 11.25
C THR A 293 14.74 11.33 10.77
N ASN A 294 14.93 10.01 10.85
CA ASN A 294 16.16 9.35 10.43
C ASN A 294 15.92 8.51 9.18
N MET A 295 16.53 8.92 8.07
CA MET A 295 16.45 8.24 6.77
C MET A 295 17.68 7.36 6.47
N THR A 296 18.61 7.20 7.42
CA THR A 296 19.86 6.45 7.19
C THR A 296 19.60 4.98 6.84
N ASN A 297 18.56 4.40 7.40
CA ASN A 297 18.14 3.01 7.15
C ASN A 297 17.07 2.89 6.05
N ALA A 298 16.79 3.97 5.33
CA ALA A 298 15.86 4.01 4.21
C ALA A 298 16.54 4.67 3.00
N PRO A 299 17.60 4.04 2.44
CA PRO A 299 18.31 4.61 1.30
C PRO A 299 17.36 4.79 0.12
N PHE A 300 17.54 5.90 -0.58
CA PHE A 300 16.85 6.21 -1.81
C PHE A 300 17.54 5.50 -2.98
N PHE A 301 16.75 4.88 -3.85
CA PHE A 301 17.25 4.23 -5.06
C PHE A 301 16.63 4.82 -6.31
N TRP A 302 17.47 5.19 -7.28
CA TRP A 302 17.04 5.73 -8.56
C TRP A 302 17.39 4.77 -9.70
N ASN A 303 16.37 4.07 -10.20
CA ASN A 303 16.58 3.03 -11.20
C ASN A 303 16.98 3.58 -12.58
N THR A 304 16.35 4.67 -12.99
CA THR A 304 16.57 5.25 -14.31
C THR A 304 16.76 6.76 -14.17
N PRO A 305 18.00 7.24 -13.95
CA PRO A 305 18.25 8.67 -13.85
C PRO A 305 17.78 9.37 -15.13
N SER A 306 16.87 10.31 -14.99
CA SER A 306 16.41 11.17 -16.06
C SER A 306 17.05 12.56 -15.92
N LYS A 307 16.79 13.45 -16.85
CA LYS A 307 17.30 14.84 -16.79
C LYS A 307 16.69 15.66 -15.63
N THR A 308 15.61 15.18 -15.04
CA THR A 308 14.92 15.84 -13.91
C THR A 308 15.16 15.07 -12.63
N ALA A 309 15.38 15.77 -11.53
CA ALA A 309 15.45 15.14 -10.20
C ALA A 309 14.15 14.40 -9.91
N CYS A 310 14.26 13.18 -9.39
CA CYS A 310 13.12 12.51 -8.81
C CYS A 310 13.09 12.63 -7.29
N LEU A 311 14.08 13.26 -6.67
CA LEU A 311 14.13 13.60 -5.27
C LEU A 311 13.97 15.11 -5.08
N ASN A 312 12.88 15.52 -4.45
CA ASN A 312 12.61 16.90 -4.09
C ASN A 312 12.77 17.07 -2.58
N ILE A 313 13.52 18.10 -2.15
CA ILE A 313 13.75 18.39 -0.76
C ILE A 313 12.98 19.65 -0.39
N ALA A 314 12.01 19.52 0.50
CA ALA A 314 11.10 20.58 0.91
C ALA A 314 11.35 21.07 2.36
N SER A 315 12.37 20.55 3.03
CA SER A 315 12.86 20.99 4.34
C SER A 315 14.32 20.55 4.51
N ALA A 316 15.04 21.15 5.44
CA ALA A 316 16.40 20.73 5.76
C ALA A 316 16.45 19.24 6.06
N LEU A 317 17.44 18.54 5.52
CA LEU A 317 17.67 17.13 5.83
C LEU A 317 18.10 16.98 7.29
N PRO A 318 17.36 16.25 8.13
CA PRO A 318 17.65 16.17 9.56
C PRO A 318 18.87 15.28 9.90
N GLY A 319 19.45 14.61 8.91
CA GLY A 319 20.60 13.72 9.07
C GLY A 319 20.99 13.06 7.76
N ALA A 320 21.95 12.15 7.82
CA ALA A 320 22.51 11.49 6.66
C ALA A 320 21.46 10.62 5.94
N MET A 321 21.40 10.76 4.62
CA MET A 321 20.58 9.98 3.70
C MET A 321 21.45 9.37 2.61
N LYS A 322 21.28 8.09 2.36
CA LYS A 322 22.03 7.36 1.35
C LYS A 322 21.28 7.34 0.03
N ILE A 323 21.99 7.49 -1.08
CA ILE A 323 21.45 7.41 -2.43
C ILE A 323 22.22 6.36 -3.23
N ALA A 324 21.48 5.49 -3.91
CA ALA A 324 22.02 4.52 -4.84
C ALA A 324 21.43 4.70 -6.23
N PHE A 325 22.22 4.43 -7.26
CA PHE A 325 21.81 4.42 -8.65
C PHE A 325 22.05 3.04 -9.25
N ARG A 326 21.15 2.56 -10.07
CA ARG A 326 21.34 1.30 -10.80
C ARG A 326 22.54 1.34 -11.74
N SER A 327 22.78 2.48 -12.34
CA SER A 327 23.96 2.78 -13.14
C SER A 327 24.46 4.16 -12.75
N ALA A 328 25.78 4.32 -12.67
CA ALA A 328 26.38 5.61 -12.33
C ALA A 328 25.85 6.68 -13.29
N PRO A 329 25.24 7.76 -12.80
CA PRO A 329 24.75 8.84 -13.65
C PRO A 329 25.94 9.63 -14.23
N ALA A 330 25.72 10.26 -15.38
CA ALA A 330 26.69 11.17 -15.95
C ALA A 330 26.91 12.38 -15.03
N ALA A 331 28.10 12.97 -15.06
CA ALA A 331 28.38 14.23 -14.37
C ALA A 331 27.37 15.32 -14.76
N GLY A 332 26.93 16.12 -13.81
CA GLY A 332 25.90 17.15 -13.99
C GLY A 332 24.46 16.64 -13.96
N THR A 333 24.23 15.33 -13.73
CA THR A 333 22.86 14.83 -13.53
C THR A 333 22.28 15.41 -12.24
N VAL A 334 21.08 16.00 -12.32
CA VAL A 334 20.39 16.54 -11.14
C VAL A 334 19.90 15.38 -10.27
N VAL A 335 20.40 15.29 -9.04
CA VAL A 335 20.06 14.27 -8.05
C VAL A 335 18.93 14.74 -7.18
N ALA A 336 19.01 15.95 -6.67
CA ALA A 336 17.98 16.54 -5.83
C ALA A 336 17.76 18.02 -6.18
N ALA A 337 16.51 18.46 -6.07
CA ALA A 337 16.10 19.83 -6.23
C ALA A 337 15.35 20.35 -5.01
N GLY A 338 15.38 21.64 -4.75
CA GLY A 338 14.54 22.25 -3.73
C GLY A 338 13.07 22.33 -4.17
N ALA A 339 12.15 21.99 -3.29
CA ALA A 339 10.72 22.16 -3.45
C ALA A 339 10.21 23.12 -2.37
N ASP A 340 10.06 24.38 -2.71
CA ASP A 340 9.77 25.48 -1.76
C ASP A 340 10.82 25.62 -0.62
N TYR A 341 12.03 25.12 -0.86
CA TYR A 341 13.16 25.13 0.05
C TYR A 341 14.47 25.35 -0.73
N THR A 342 15.35 26.18 -0.22
CA THR A 342 16.67 26.40 -0.82
C THR A 342 17.68 25.43 -0.23
N LEU A 343 18.20 24.52 -1.07
CA LEU A 343 19.24 23.58 -0.67
C LEU A 343 20.51 24.28 -0.19
N THR A 344 21.12 23.72 0.84
CA THR A 344 22.30 24.24 1.51
C THR A 344 23.47 23.25 1.44
N GLU A 345 24.67 23.71 1.80
CA GLU A 345 25.85 22.84 1.96
C GLU A 345 25.64 21.76 3.04
N ASN A 346 24.79 22.04 4.04
CA ASN A 346 24.43 21.06 5.04
C ASN A 346 23.59 19.94 4.43
N ASP A 347 22.67 20.24 3.53
CA ASP A 347 21.88 19.22 2.82
C ASP A 347 22.79 18.41 1.89
N LEU A 348 23.72 19.05 1.19
CA LEU A 348 24.72 18.35 0.39
C LEU A 348 25.56 17.38 1.23
N SER A 349 26.01 17.80 2.40
CA SER A 349 26.84 16.98 3.30
C SER A 349 26.06 15.81 3.90
N ASN A 350 24.74 15.90 3.97
CA ASN A 350 23.86 14.84 4.42
C ASN A 350 23.49 13.83 3.32
N LEU A 351 23.82 14.09 2.05
CA LEU A 351 23.59 13.14 0.96
C LEU A 351 24.85 12.29 0.69
N ILE A 352 24.74 10.98 0.81
CA ILE A 352 25.84 10.04 0.70
C ILE A 352 25.56 9.11 -0.49
N SER A 353 26.45 9.11 -1.50
CA SER A 353 26.39 8.13 -2.59
C SER A 353 26.81 6.75 -2.13
N LEU A 354 26.05 5.73 -2.51
CA LEU A 354 26.43 4.31 -2.34
C LEU A 354 27.20 3.78 -3.57
N ASN A 355 27.20 4.51 -4.69
CA ASN A 355 27.96 4.11 -5.87
C ASN A 355 29.39 4.63 -5.77
N GLU A 356 30.37 3.74 -5.97
CA GLU A 356 31.78 4.09 -5.96
C GLU A 356 32.08 5.16 -7.01
N GLY A 357 32.89 6.15 -6.65
CA GLY A 357 33.29 7.25 -7.54
C GLY A 357 32.22 8.31 -7.83
N VAL A 358 30.96 8.09 -7.45
CA VAL A 358 29.92 9.11 -7.63
C VAL A 358 29.95 10.10 -6.47
N ARG A 359 30.20 11.36 -6.78
CA ARG A 359 30.22 12.48 -5.84
C ARG A 359 29.08 13.46 -6.14
N PHE A 360 28.74 14.28 -5.19
CA PHE A 360 27.71 15.31 -5.33
C PHE A 360 28.31 16.70 -5.16
N ALA A 361 27.70 17.68 -5.82
CA ALA A 361 28.01 19.09 -5.70
C ALA A 361 26.71 19.91 -5.67
N LEU A 362 26.72 21.04 -4.96
CA LEU A 362 25.63 22.02 -4.98
C LEU A 362 25.91 23.03 -6.08
N VAL A 363 25.09 23.04 -7.13
CA VAL A 363 25.22 23.91 -8.30
C VAL A 363 23.87 24.57 -8.59
N ASN A 364 23.84 25.89 -8.58
CA ASN A 364 22.62 26.66 -8.88
C ASN A 364 21.38 26.24 -8.06
N GLY A 365 21.57 25.91 -6.77
CA GLY A 365 20.48 25.48 -5.89
C GLY A 365 19.98 24.06 -6.14
N GLN A 366 20.71 23.26 -6.90
CA GLN A 366 20.45 21.84 -7.12
C GLN A 366 21.64 20.99 -6.70
N ILE A 367 21.40 19.81 -6.20
CA ILE A 367 22.47 18.83 -5.96
C ILE A 367 22.59 17.97 -7.21
N VAL A 368 23.78 17.99 -7.78
CA VAL A 368 24.13 17.30 -9.02
C VAL A 368 25.27 16.31 -8.80
N THR A 369 25.43 15.34 -9.70
CA THR A 369 26.61 14.50 -9.73
C THR A 369 27.82 15.31 -10.17
N ALA A 370 28.95 15.21 -9.44
CA ALA A 370 30.21 15.81 -9.77
C ALA A 370 31.15 14.84 -10.51
N GLU A 371 32.17 15.37 -11.18
CA GLU A 371 33.26 14.58 -11.78
C GLU A 371 34.14 13.92 -10.70
#